data_1121b8781556850050b30054cf4c0344
#
_entry.id   1121b8781556850050b30054cf4c0344
#
_cell.length_a   1.000
_cell.length_b   1.000
_cell.length_c   1.000
_cell.angle_alpha   90.00
_cell.angle_beta   90.00
_cell.angle_gamma   90.00
#
_symmetry.space_group_name_H-M   'P 1'
#
loop_
_entity.id
_entity.type
_entity.pdbx_description
1 polymer ?
#
loop_
_entity_poly.entity_id
_entity_poly.type
_entity_poly.pdbx_seq_one_letter_code
_entity_poly.pdbx_strand_id
1 'polypeptide(L)'
;MNKNIENFLNDYMINPDPQYAVFLKGNWGCGKTFFVNNWLNSYKKKIPEEQILKPVMVSLYGLSEIKQITAAINKALYPILCGRAAKVGKTLTKFLSAIVLKHEVDVDKDGNSDFEIELGLDSVLLLFSSEDNSVKKGKLLIFDDIERCEMSMKRLMGYLNYFVELCHSHLIIIGDERKMTDEQKIIFSDFKEKTIGREFEISTNVRSAIENFTEQEPTSEFIRKHITTIEKVFSMTDCQNLRILRQALWDFGRFEETMIEFSKESKYENVMLHILGSYIISYCEYRGENHDLLDKWVKYNCYWETTNKDEINMLKQQLGNLCQRYNNSLISTYQTFNISLVEKIITELNTGISIKNFAERFFAPDVENPCIKINDSFFMDNETFLEFYNKLIDDICNLKIKGFRDLGYALTYLFSLDFHKIKEINETDFNRLRDVLPNYLLNITTAENLYFANLEFKRGVNSYMTNDNIERLSIICSTFYNECERKIMASKNIMTLTLENLKDSNVKELFDINKKALPDHSYTYEMVAIFNSVDISLLFENLGKLNNASLQTFNSFIRERYKLSHRMENWISNTNDDIKPLQELKGKIDSYILNEQLMRKEAFRRISNSLDGAIKRCQGVLGEL
;
A
#
# COMPACT_ATOMS: atom_id res chain seq x y z
N MET A 1 -1.25 -32.19 -8.51
CA MET A 1 -1.08 -31.41 -9.71
C MET A 1 0.29 -31.74 -10.24
N ASN A 2 0.82 -31.41 -11.30
CA ASN A 2 2.20 -31.59 -11.82
C ASN A 2 2.85 -33.02 -11.73
N LYS A 3 2.12 -34.06 -11.29
CA LYS A 3 2.66 -35.43 -11.12
C LYS A 3 3.08 -36.07 -12.44
N ASN A 4 2.40 -35.76 -13.53
CA ASN A 4 2.76 -36.15 -14.89
C ASN A 4 4.11 -35.55 -15.30
N ILE A 5 4.41 -34.32 -14.87
CA ILE A 5 5.70 -33.65 -15.14
C ILE A 5 6.80 -34.34 -14.32
N GLU A 6 6.56 -34.63 -13.06
CA GLU A 6 7.52 -35.39 -12.22
C GLU A 6 7.84 -36.75 -12.82
N ASN A 7 6.84 -37.49 -13.29
CA ASN A 7 7.03 -38.78 -13.94
C ASN A 7 7.89 -38.63 -15.20
N PHE A 8 7.54 -37.66 -16.06
CA PHE A 8 8.32 -37.39 -17.25
C PHE A 8 9.78 -37.01 -16.91
N LEU A 9 10.01 -36.17 -15.95
CA LEU A 9 11.36 -35.78 -15.52
C LEU A 9 12.14 -37.00 -14.98
N ASN A 10 11.49 -37.92 -14.26
CA ASN A 10 12.12 -39.17 -13.84
C ASN A 10 12.52 -40.04 -15.03
N ASP A 11 11.65 -40.18 -16.04
CA ASP A 11 11.93 -40.93 -17.25
C ASP A 11 13.04 -40.24 -18.10
N TYR A 12 13.02 -38.90 -18.16
CA TYR A 12 14.04 -38.10 -18.80
C TYR A 12 15.44 -38.36 -18.20
N MET A 13 15.50 -38.47 -16.88
CA MET A 13 16.76 -38.76 -16.16
C MET A 13 17.30 -40.17 -16.39
N ILE A 14 16.48 -41.13 -16.82
CA ILE A 14 16.90 -42.50 -17.13
C ILE A 14 17.53 -42.56 -18.53
N ASN A 15 17.17 -41.68 -19.44
CA ASN A 15 17.78 -41.62 -20.77
C ASN A 15 19.26 -41.22 -20.68
N PRO A 16 20.21 -42.02 -21.11
CA PRO A 16 21.65 -41.72 -20.96
C PRO A 16 22.10 -40.53 -21.84
N ASP A 17 21.41 -40.25 -22.92
CA ASP A 17 21.73 -39.19 -23.90
C ASP A 17 20.40 -38.64 -24.48
N PRO A 18 19.75 -37.72 -23.81
CA PRO A 18 18.46 -37.22 -24.24
C PRO A 18 18.51 -36.33 -25.49
N GLN A 19 19.64 -35.68 -25.78
CA GLN A 19 19.85 -34.78 -26.93
C GLN A 19 18.81 -33.64 -27.07
N TYR A 20 18.11 -33.28 -25.99
CA TYR A 20 17.22 -32.14 -25.93
C TYR A 20 17.08 -31.63 -24.50
N ALA A 21 16.70 -30.36 -24.38
CA ALA A 21 16.38 -29.73 -23.11
C ALA A 21 14.87 -29.82 -22.79
N VAL A 22 14.52 -29.76 -21.51
CA VAL A 22 13.16 -29.62 -21.02
C VAL A 22 12.90 -28.19 -20.58
N PHE A 23 11.86 -27.54 -21.09
CA PHE A 23 11.47 -26.20 -20.67
C PHE A 23 10.27 -26.24 -19.71
N LEU A 24 10.49 -25.72 -18.50
CA LEU A 24 9.46 -25.57 -17.47
C LEU A 24 9.01 -24.12 -17.42
N LYS A 25 7.86 -23.83 -18.01
CA LYS A 25 7.31 -22.48 -18.09
C LYS A 25 6.21 -22.24 -17.06
N GLY A 26 5.97 -20.98 -16.75
CA GLY A 26 4.89 -20.56 -15.85
C GLY A 26 5.10 -19.13 -15.35
N ASN A 27 4.09 -18.55 -14.74
CA ASN A 27 4.12 -17.18 -14.22
C ASN A 27 5.21 -16.95 -13.17
N TRP A 28 5.68 -15.72 -13.06
CA TRP A 28 6.55 -15.37 -11.95
C TRP A 28 5.83 -15.63 -10.62
N GLY A 29 6.55 -16.31 -9.72
CA GLY A 29 6.03 -16.66 -8.39
C GLY A 29 5.06 -17.85 -8.35
N CYS A 30 4.76 -18.53 -9.47
CA CYS A 30 3.89 -19.72 -9.48
C CYS A 30 4.52 -20.97 -8.82
N GLY A 31 5.79 -20.90 -8.41
CA GLY A 31 6.46 -21.99 -7.73
C GLY A 31 7.31 -22.90 -8.60
N LYS A 32 7.75 -22.47 -9.82
CA LYS A 32 8.61 -23.28 -10.72
C LYS A 32 9.86 -23.83 -10.04
N THR A 33 10.66 -22.94 -9.45
CA THR A 33 11.90 -23.29 -8.73
C THR A 33 11.61 -24.18 -7.53
N PHE A 34 10.52 -23.95 -6.81
CA PHE A 34 10.07 -24.77 -5.69
C PHE A 34 9.70 -26.19 -6.16
N PHE A 35 8.94 -26.29 -7.24
CA PHE A 35 8.57 -27.56 -7.85
C PHE A 35 9.83 -28.38 -8.20
N VAL A 36 10.80 -27.77 -8.89
CA VAL A 36 12.05 -28.44 -9.28
C VAL A 36 12.84 -28.90 -8.06
N ASN A 37 12.95 -28.07 -7.02
CA ASN A 37 13.64 -28.46 -5.78
C ASN A 37 12.95 -29.63 -5.07
N ASN A 38 11.62 -29.66 -5.00
CA ASN A 38 10.87 -30.76 -4.42
C ASN A 38 11.01 -32.04 -5.23
N TRP A 39 10.94 -31.94 -6.56
CA TRP A 39 11.18 -33.08 -7.44
C TRP A 39 12.59 -33.64 -7.23
N LEU A 40 13.64 -32.80 -7.22
CA LEU A 40 15.01 -33.21 -6.97
C LEU A 40 15.19 -33.93 -5.63
N ASN A 41 14.55 -33.44 -4.57
CA ASN A 41 14.57 -34.08 -3.26
C ASN A 41 13.89 -35.46 -3.27
N SER A 42 12.80 -35.59 -4.01
CA SER A 42 12.08 -36.85 -4.19
C SER A 42 12.86 -37.83 -5.07
N TYR A 43 13.51 -37.34 -6.13
CA TYR A 43 14.36 -38.09 -7.04
C TYR A 43 15.57 -38.69 -6.28
N LYS A 44 16.28 -37.89 -5.48
CA LYS A 44 17.43 -38.34 -4.67
C LYS A 44 17.08 -39.45 -3.67
N LYS A 45 15.85 -39.47 -3.14
CA LYS A 45 15.40 -40.51 -2.19
C LYS A 45 15.11 -41.86 -2.84
N LYS A 46 14.85 -41.89 -4.16
CA LYS A 46 14.42 -43.08 -4.89
C LYS A 46 15.56 -43.82 -5.59
N ILE A 47 16.72 -43.20 -5.74
CA ILE A 47 17.85 -43.72 -6.54
C ILE A 47 19.05 -43.92 -5.61
N PRO A 48 19.84 -45.02 -5.79
CA PRO A 48 21.08 -45.23 -5.06
C PRO A 48 22.05 -44.05 -5.23
N GLU A 49 22.73 -43.67 -4.15
CA GLU A 49 23.57 -42.45 -4.12
C GLU A 49 24.63 -42.41 -5.21
N GLU A 50 25.16 -43.59 -5.60
CA GLU A 50 26.15 -43.78 -6.66
C GLU A 50 25.60 -43.49 -8.07
N GLN A 51 24.28 -43.46 -8.25
CA GLN A 51 23.63 -43.23 -9.55
C GLN A 51 23.01 -41.84 -9.66
N ILE A 52 23.05 -41.04 -8.59
CA ILE A 52 22.42 -39.70 -8.55
C ILE A 52 23.32 -38.75 -9.35
N LEU A 53 22.79 -38.19 -10.45
CA LEU A 53 23.39 -37.03 -11.10
C LEU A 53 23.32 -35.84 -10.17
N LYS A 54 24.49 -35.27 -9.79
CA LYS A 54 24.49 -34.05 -8.94
C LYS A 54 23.93 -32.90 -9.75
N PRO A 55 22.79 -32.31 -9.35
CA PRO A 55 22.19 -31.20 -10.08
C PRO A 55 23.04 -29.94 -9.88
N VAL A 56 23.23 -29.22 -10.97
CA VAL A 56 23.86 -27.91 -11.00
C VAL A 56 22.75 -26.90 -11.34
N MET A 57 22.33 -26.11 -10.37
CA MET A 57 21.29 -25.11 -10.54
C MET A 57 21.90 -23.71 -10.57
N VAL A 58 21.61 -22.95 -11.63
CA VAL A 58 22.11 -21.60 -11.86
C VAL A 58 20.94 -20.68 -12.20
N SER A 59 20.78 -19.58 -11.47
CA SER A 59 19.91 -18.48 -11.90
C SER A 59 20.67 -17.61 -12.89
N LEU A 60 20.02 -17.34 -14.02
CA LEU A 60 20.54 -16.48 -15.09
C LEU A 60 20.25 -15.00 -14.85
N TYR A 61 19.56 -14.67 -13.76
CA TYR A 61 19.17 -13.30 -13.44
C TYR A 61 20.38 -12.36 -13.37
N GLY A 62 20.39 -11.33 -14.22
CA GLY A 62 21.42 -10.29 -14.25
C GLY A 62 22.77 -10.74 -14.82
N LEU A 63 22.86 -11.97 -15.39
CA LEU A 63 24.07 -12.44 -16.03
C LEU A 63 24.11 -11.96 -17.49
N SER A 64 25.20 -11.30 -17.87
CA SER A 64 25.37 -10.66 -19.18
C SER A 64 26.47 -11.33 -20.05
N GLU A 65 27.28 -12.21 -19.44
CA GLU A 65 28.43 -12.84 -20.13
C GLU A 65 28.51 -14.34 -19.84
N ILE A 66 28.99 -15.11 -20.84
CA ILE A 66 29.23 -16.55 -20.69
C ILE A 66 30.18 -16.85 -19.51
N LYS A 67 31.19 -16.01 -19.30
CA LYS A 67 32.14 -16.18 -18.17
C LYS A 67 31.44 -16.16 -16.80
N GLN A 68 30.42 -15.35 -16.65
CA GLN A 68 29.62 -15.27 -15.40
C GLN A 68 28.78 -16.53 -15.21
N ILE A 69 28.14 -17.04 -16.28
CA ILE A 69 27.40 -18.30 -16.23
C ILE A 69 28.32 -19.46 -15.90
N THR A 70 29.47 -19.53 -16.55
CA THR A 70 30.51 -20.56 -16.29
C THR A 70 31.01 -20.50 -14.83
N ALA A 71 31.25 -19.29 -14.33
CA ALA A 71 31.63 -19.10 -12.92
C ALA A 71 30.54 -19.55 -11.95
N ALA A 72 29.25 -19.29 -12.26
CA ALA A 72 28.12 -19.75 -11.46
C ALA A 72 27.99 -21.29 -11.47
N ILE A 73 28.18 -21.94 -12.63
CA ILE A 73 28.22 -23.40 -12.74
C ILE A 73 29.37 -23.96 -11.87
N ASN A 74 30.56 -23.40 -11.96
CA ASN A 74 31.74 -23.82 -11.18
C ASN A 74 31.50 -23.65 -9.66
N LYS A 75 30.90 -22.55 -9.26
CA LYS A 75 30.54 -22.31 -7.85
C LYS A 75 29.54 -23.34 -7.35
N ALA A 76 28.55 -23.72 -8.14
CA ALA A 76 27.57 -24.72 -7.79
C ALA A 76 28.16 -26.14 -7.72
N LEU A 77 29.13 -26.46 -8.60
CA LEU A 77 29.83 -27.75 -8.60
C LEU A 77 30.81 -27.90 -7.42
N TYR A 78 31.53 -26.84 -7.11
CA TYR A 78 32.64 -26.86 -6.14
C TYR A 78 32.49 -25.77 -5.05
N PRO A 79 31.45 -25.81 -4.21
CA PRO A 79 31.17 -24.75 -3.22
C PRO A 79 32.31 -24.60 -2.19
N ILE A 80 33.01 -25.70 -1.86
CA ILE A 80 34.10 -25.69 -0.87
C ILE A 80 35.38 -25.05 -1.44
N LEU A 81 35.69 -25.28 -2.71
CA LEU A 81 36.86 -24.69 -3.37
C LEU A 81 36.68 -23.19 -3.62
N CYS A 82 35.50 -22.78 -4.04
CA CYS A 82 35.19 -21.36 -4.27
C CYS A 82 35.14 -20.54 -2.98
N GLY A 83 34.72 -21.12 -1.84
CA GLY A 83 34.71 -20.46 -0.53
C GLY A 83 36.10 -20.22 0.07
N ARG A 84 37.11 -21.06 -0.26
CA ARG A 84 38.50 -20.92 0.20
C ARG A 84 39.38 -20.15 -0.78
N ALA A 85 39.09 -20.16 -2.08
CA ALA A 85 39.86 -19.50 -3.14
C ALA A 85 39.83 -17.98 -3.09
N ALA A 86 38.84 -17.37 -2.39
CA ALA A 86 38.85 -15.94 -2.12
C ALA A 86 40.07 -15.47 -1.29
N LYS A 87 40.77 -16.40 -0.60
CA LYS A 87 42.01 -16.14 0.15
C LYS A 87 43.30 -16.52 -0.59
N VAL A 88 43.21 -17.22 -1.73
CA VAL A 88 44.40 -17.74 -2.47
C VAL A 88 44.29 -17.37 -3.96
N GLY A 89 44.20 -16.08 -4.21
CA GLY A 89 43.92 -15.49 -5.54
C GLY A 89 45.06 -15.57 -6.57
N LYS A 90 46.07 -16.43 -6.42
CA LYS A 90 47.18 -16.55 -7.39
C LYS A 90 47.32 -17.91 -8.07
N THR A 91 46.66 -18.94 -7.59
CA THR A 91 46.81 -20.30 -8.14
C THR A 91 45.69 -20.68 -9.11
N LEU A 92 44.48 -20.15 -8.92
CA LEU A 92 43.36 -20.42 -9.82
C LEU A 92 43.50 -19.72 -11.18
N THR A 93 44.05 -18.51 -11.20
CA THR A 93 44.30 -17.75 -12.45
C THR A 93 45.34 -18.42 -13.37
N LYS A 94 46.29 -19.19 -12.82
CA LYS A 94 47.26 -19.94 -13.62
C LYS A 94 46.66 -21.21 -14.22
N PHE A 95 45.66 -21.81 -13.60
CA PHE A 95 44.97 -22.99 -14.14
C PHE A 95 43.96 -22.62 -15.22
N LEU A 96 43.33 -21.42 -15.10
CA LEU A 96 42.33 -20.90 -16.03
C LEU A 96 42.95 -20.27 -17.31
N SER A 97 44.27 -19.99 -17.32
CA SER A 97 44.92 -19.34 -18.45
C SER A 97 45.60 -20.31 -19.44
N ALA A 98 45.53 -21.62 -19.22
CA ALA A 98 46.37 -22.57 -19.93
C ALA A 98 45.74 -23.23 -21.17
N ILE A 99 44.44 -23.11 -21.43
CA ILE A 99 43.81 -23.80 -22.56
C ILE A 99 42.86 -22.87 -23.30
N VAL A 100 43.30 -22.31 -24.39
CA VAL A 100 42.52 -21.58 -25.40
C VAL A 100 42.37 -22.49 -26.60
N LEU A 101 41.19 -23.07 -26.82
CA LEU A 101 40.83 -23.67 -28.10
C LEU A 101 39.59 -22.92 -28.62
N LYS A 102 39.64 -22.45 -29.84
CA LYS A 102 38.50 -21.90 -30.58
C LYS A 102 37.66 -23.08 -31.07
N HIS A 103 36.43 -23.18 -30.63
CA HIS A 103 35.42 -24.01 -31.27
C HIS A 103 34.41 -23.12 -31.96
N GLU A 104 34.25 -23.31 -33.25
CA GLU A 104 33.24 -22.71 -34.06
C GLU A 104 31.97 -23.58 -33.94
N VAL A 105 30.85 -22.96 -33.50
CA VAL A 105 29.56 -23.64 -33.41
C VAL A 105 28.64 -23.07 -34.48
N ASP A 106 28.36 -23.91 -35.46
CA ASP A 106 27.37 -23.66 -36.52
C ASP A 106 25.99 -24.09 -35.99
N VAL A 107 25.16 -23.11 -35.58
CA VAL A 107 23.91 -23.36 -34.88
C VAL A 107 22.79 -23.75 -35.82
N ASP A 108 22.79 -23.27 -37.07
CA ASP A 108 21.77 -23.56 -38.09
C ASP A 108 22.23 -24.52 -39.20
N LYS A 109 23.49 -25.00 -39.14
CA LYS A 109 24.10 -25.92 -40.10
C LYS A 109 24.12 -25.40 -41.55
N ASP A 110 24.25 -24.10 -41.72
CA ASP A 110 24.37 -23.47 -43.04
C ASP A 110 25.81 -23.43 -43.55
N GLY A 111 26.77 -23.96 -42.79
CA GLY A 111 28.19 -23.99 -43.12
C GLY A 111 28.95 -22.73 -42.74
N ASN A 112 28.28 -21.74 -42.12
CA ASN A 112 28.92 -20.54 -41.58
C ASN A 112 28.97 -20.62 -40.06
N SER A 113 30.09 -20.26 -39.45
CA SER A 113 30.20 -20.24 -38.00
C SER A 113 29.47 -19.00 -37.44
N ASP A 114 28.33 -19.22 -36.78
CA ASP A 114 27.55 -18.17 -36.15
C ASP A 114 28.16 -17.64 -34.86
N PHE A 115 29.14 -18.35 -34.31
CA PHE A 115 29.77 -18.03 -33.04
C PHE A 115 31.24 -18.42 -32.93
N GLU A 116 32.10 -17.42 -32.73
CA GLU A 116 33.36 -17.64 -32.01
C GLU A 116 33.09 -17.64 -30.51
N ILE A 117 33.04 -18.79 -29.86
CA ILE A 117 32.94 -18.90 -28.41
C ILE A 117 34.34 -18.77 -27.84
N GLU A 118 34.75 -17.52 -27.56
CA GLU A 118 35.99 -17.26 -26.84
C GLU A 118 35.87 -17.64 -25.36
N LEU A 119 36.61 -18.66 -24.93
CA LEU A 119 37.10 -18.81 -23.57
C LEU A 119 36.08 -18.89 -22.40
N GLY A 120 35.60 -20.01 -22.14
CA GLY A 120 34.82 -20.43 -20.99
C GLY A 120 34.44 -21.89 -21.06
N LEU A 121 34.36 -22.43 -22.29
CA LEU A 121 33.98 -23.80 -22.57
C LEU A 121 35.04 -24.80 -22.17
N ASP A 122 36.33 -24.47 -22.32
CA ASP A 122 37.41 -25.39 -21.98
C ASP A 122 37.52 -25.63 -20.48
N SER A 123 37.26 -24.63 -19.67
CA SER A 123 37.18 -24.83 -18.21
C SER A 123 35.97 -25.67 -17.82
N VAL A 124 34.87 -25.58 -18.57
CA VAL A 124 33.68 -26.41 -18.38
C VAL A 124 33.92 -27.81 -18.92
N LEU A 125 34.53 -27.97 -20.09
CA LEU A 125 34.92 -29.27 -20.65
C LEU A 125 35.87 -30.05 -19.74
N LEU A 126 36.85 -29.39 -19.11
CA LEU A 126 37.73 -30.03 -18.12
C LEU A 126 36.95 -30.56 -16.90
N LEU A 127 35.89 -29.90 -16.50
CA LEU A 127 35.02 -30.34 -15.41
C LEU A 127 34.16 -31.56 -15.81
N PHE A 128 33.87 -31.72 -17.10
CA PHE A 128 33.10 -32.84 -17.64
C PHE A 128 34.02 -33.99 -18.12
N SER A 129 35.34 -33.76 -18.32
CA SER A 129 36.30 -34.71 -18.84
C SER A 129 37.23 -35.38 -17.81
N SER A 130 36.98 -35.13 -16.46
CA SER A 130 37.78 -35.79 -15.42
C SER A 130 37.65 -37.33 -15.51
N GLU A 131 38.77 -38.03 -15.45
CA GLU A 131 38.94 -39.47 -15.64
C GLU A 131 38.24 -40.39 -14.61
N ASP A 132 37.39 -39.84 -13.79
CA ASP A 132 36.55 -40.61 -12.88
C ASP A 132 35.45 -41.33 -13.68
N ASN A 133 35.62 -42.62 -13.90
CA ASN A 133 34.75 -43.49 -14.72
C ASN A 133 33.28 -43.53 -14.29
N SER A 134 32.94 -42.87 -13.16
CA SER A 134 31.57 -42.64 -12.72
C SER A 134 30.87 -41.48 -13.47
N VAL A 135 31.58 -40.69 -14.25
CA VAL A 135 31.12 -39.45 -14.92
C VAL A 135 30.84 -39.62 -16.43
N LYS A 136 30.82 -40.85 -16.94
CA LYS A 136 30.41 -41.17 -18.33
C LYS A 136 28.92 -40.91 -18.59
N LYS A 137 28.14 -40.55 -17.55
CA LYS A 137 26.78 -40.07 -17.68
C LYS A 137 26.77 -38.55 -17.51
N GLY A 138 26.24 -37.82 -18.46
CA GLY A 138 26.12 -36.35 -18.44
C GLY A 138 25.59 -35.80 -17.11
N LYS A 139 25.80 -34.52 -16.85
CA LYS A 139 25.33 -33.85 -15.61
C LYS A 139 23.92 -33.32 -15.78
N LEU A 140 23.18 -33.17 -14.68
CA LEU A 140 21.92 -32.44 -14.68
C LEU A 140 22.18 -30.95 -14.46
N LEU A 141 21.94 -30.15 -15.50
CA LEU A 141 22.04 -28.70 -15.47
C LEU A 141 20.62 -28.10 -15.41
N ILE A 142 20.44 -27.13 -14.56
CA ILE A 142 19.15 -26.44 -14.39
C ILE A 142 19.43 -24.95 -14.45
N PHE A 143 18.87 -24.27 -15.47
CA PHE A 143 19.00 -22.83 -15.64
C PHE A 143 17.65 -22.17 -15.34
N ASP A 144 17.62 -21.31 -14.33
CA ASP A 144 16.43 -20.59 -13.89
C ASP A 144 16.48 -19.12 -14.34
N ASP A 145 15.31 -18.48 -14.44
CA ASP A 145 15.14 -17.08 -14.80
C ASP A 145 15.69 -16.71 -16.20
N ILE A 146 15.44 -17.55 -17.21
CA ILE A 146 15.99 -17.32 -18.57
C ILE A 146 15.58 -15.97 -19.15
N GLU A 147 14.36 -15.50 -18.87
CA GLU A 147 13.84 -14.21 -19.33
C GLU A 147 14.50 -13.00 -18.68
N ARG A 148 15.28 -13.23 -17.60
CA ARG A 148 16.01 -12.19 -16.85
C ARG A 148 17.49 -12.16 -17.14
N CYS A 149 17.93 -13.00 -18.07
CA CYS A 149 19.32 -12.97 -18.54
C CYS A 149 19.55 -11.71 -19.37
N GLU A 150 20.62 -10.97 -19.08
CA GLU A 150 20.97 -9.74 -19.81
C GLU A 150 21.79 -10.04 -21.09
N MET A 151 22.20 -11.28 -21.28
CA MET A 151 22.87 -11.72 -22.52
C MET A 151 21.85 -11.79 -23.67
N SER A 152 22.29 -11.53 -24.91
CA SER A 152 21.40 -11.73 -26.08
C SER A 152 20.88 -13.16 -26.12
N MET A 153 19.60 -13.33 -26.38
CA MET A 153 18.93 -14.65 -26.39
C MET A 153 19.60 -15.62 -27.35
N LYS A 154 20.03 -15.15 -28.53
CA LYS A 154 20.76 -15.96 -29.52
C LYS A 154 22.03 -16.57 -28.91
N ARG A 155 22.84 -15.76 -28.24
CA ARG A 155 24.09 -16.19 -27.62
C ARG A 155 23.87 -17.14 -26.45
N LEU A 156 22.84 -16.87 -25.63
CA LEU A 156 22.46 -17.72 -24.51
C LEU A 156 22.03 -19.11 -25.00
N MET A 157 21.11 -19.15 -25.97
CA MET A 157 20.58 -20.41 -26.49
C MET A 157 21.68 -21.23 -27.18
N GLY A 158 22.58 -20.60 -27.94
CA GLY A 158 23.76 -21.28 -28.50
C GLY A 158 24.65 -21.91 -27.41
N TYR A 159 24.85 -21.19 -26.30
CA TYR A 159 25.60 -21.72 -25.15
C TYR A 159 24.90 -22.88 -24.45
N LEU A 160 23.56 -22.80 -24.29
CA LEU A 160 22.76 -23.87 -23.68
C LEU A 160 22.74 -25.13 -24.58
N ASN A 161 22.62 -24.94 -25.89
CA ASN A 161 22.62 -26.03 -26.87
C ASN A 161 23.93 -26.84 -26.84
N TYR A 162 25.06 -26.18 -26.58
CA TYR A 162 26.35 -26.84 -26.41
C TYR A 162 26.32 -27.93 -25.32
N PHE A 163 25.67 -27.70 -24.18
CA PHE A 163 25.55 -28.71 -23.13
C PHE A 163 24.70 -29.90 -23.53
N VAL A 164 23.71 -29.69 -24.40
CA VAL A 164 22.82 -30.73 -24.91
C VAL A 164 23.54 -31.59 -25.95
N GLU A 165 24.11 -30.95 -26.98
CA GLU A 165 24.63 -31.66 -28.13
C GLU A 165 26.04 -32.22 -27.90
N LEU A 166 26.93 -31.49 -27.22
CA LEU A 166 28.34 -31.87 -27.10
C LEU A 166 28.69 -32.42 -25.71
N CYS A 167 27.99 -31.99 -24.65
CA CYS A 167 28.28 -32.50 -23.31
C CYS A 167 27.32 -33.64 -22.90
N HIS A 168 26.38 -34.03 -23.74
CA HIS A 168 25.38 -35.09 -23.47
C HIS A 168 24.71 -34.92 -22.10
N SER A 169 24.41 -33.66 -21.71
CA SER A 169 23.89 -33.31 -20.39
C SER A 169 22.39 -33.27 -20.41
N HIS A 170 21.77 -33.63 -19.28
CA HIS A 170 20.38 -33.36 -19.02
C HIS A 170 20.23 -31.87 -18.73
N LEU A 171 19.35 -31.18 -19.46
CA LEU A 171 19.17 -29.75 -19.37
C LEU A 171 17.72 -29.41 -19.06
N ILE A 172 17.51 -28.72 -17.96
CA ILE A 172 16.19 -28.15 -17.59
C ILE A 172 16.31 -26.63 -17.61
N ILE A 173 15.47 -25.97 -18.39
CA ILE A 173 15.36 -24.52 -18.46
C ILE A 173 14.06 -24.13 -17.75
N ILE A 174 14.12 -23.10 -16.90
CA ILE A 174 12.99 -22.58 -16.15
C ILE A 174 12.80 -21.12 -16.54
N GLY A 175 11.56 -20.71 -16.87
CA GLY A 175 11.31 -19.31 -17.23
C GLY A 175 9.85 -18.93 -17.34
N ASP A 176 9.63 -17.63 -17.60
CA ASP A 176 8.32 -17.04 -17.93
C ASP A 176 8.40 -16.38 -19.31
N GLU A 177 7.99 -17.12 -20.34
CA GLU A 177 8.02 -16.67 -21.73
C GLU A 177 7.21 -15.37 -21.98
N ARG A 178 6.20 -15.10 -21.15
CA ARG A 178 5.39 -13.87 -21.27
C ARG A 178 6.16 -12.61 -20.88
N LYS A 179 7.21 -12.76 -20.07
CA LYS A 179 8.09 -11.67 -19.61
C LYS A 179 9.28 -11.44 -20.52
N MET A 180 9.46 -12.25 -21.55
CA MET A 180 10.43 -12.00 -22.60
C MET A 180 9.98 -10.83 -23.48
N THR A 181 10.93 -10.05 -23.98
CA THR A 181 10.66 -9.04 -25.01
C THR A 181 10.24 -9.73 -26.32
N ASP A 182 9.61 -9.00 -27.23
CA ASP A 182 9.16 -9.59 -28.50
C ASP A 182 10.35 -10.09 -29.32
N GLU A 183 11.49 -9.40 -29.29
CA GLU A 183 12.74 -9.86 -29.91
C GLU A 183 13.23 -11.17 -29.27
N GLN A 184 13.24 -11.25 -27.95
CA GLN A 184 13.63 -12.47 -27.22
C GLN A 184 12.71 -13.64 -27.57
N LYS A 185 11.39 -13.43 -27.68
CA LYS A 185 10.42 -14.46 -28.02
C LYS A 185 10.67 -15.04 -29.42
N ILE A 186 10.92 -14.18 -30.42
CA ILE A 186 11.22 -14.62 -31.79
C ILE A 186 12.46 -15.52 -31.78
N ILE A 187 13.57 -15.04 -31.24
CA ILE A 187 14.81 -15.78 -31.17
C ILE A 187 14.64 -17.09 -30.37
N PHE A 188 13.97 -17.02 -29.22
CA PHE A 188 13.72 -18.19 -28.39
C PHE A 188 12.87 -19.24 -29.12
N SER A 189 11.88 -18.82 -29.90
CA SER A 189 11.06 -19.71 -30.71
C SER A 189 11.88 -20.46 -31.76
N ASP A 190 12.81 -19.79 -32.44
CA ASP A 190 13.68 -20.42 -33.45
C ASP A 190 14.59 -21.50 -32.84
N PHE A 191 15.07 -21.26 -31.64
CA PHE A 191 15.90 -22.25 -30.92
C PHE A 191 15.08 -23.34 -30.23
N LYS A 192 13.79 -23.12 -29.94
CA LYS A 192 12.91 -24.12 -29.33
C LYS A 192 12.85 -25.40 -30.13
N GLU A 193 12.67 -25.29 -31.44
CA GLU A 193 12.54 -26.45 -32.33
C GLU A 193 13.78 -27.34 -32.30
N LYS A 194 14.96 -26.74 -32.12
CA LYS A 194 16.23 -27.45 -32.21
C LYS A 194 16.71 -27.96 -30.83
N THR A 195 16.55 -27.17 -29.79
CA THR A 195 17.16 -27.44 -28.47
C THR A 195 16.16 -27.96 -27.46
N ILE A 196 14.90 -27.55 -27.52
CA ILE A 196 13.87 -27.89 -26.53
C ILE A 196 12.96 -28.98 -27.07
N GLY A 197 13.12 -30.20 -26.57
CA GLY A 197 12.29 -31.32 -27.01
C GLY A 197 10.93 -31.41 -26.30
N ARG A 198 10.80 -30.82 -25.12
CA ARG A 198 9.55 -30.85 -24.33
C ARG A 198 9.37 -29.58 -23.52
N GLU A 199 8.12 -29.13 -23.49
CA GLU A 199 7.68 -28.00 -22.69
C GLU A 199 6.56 -28.41 -21.74
N PHE A 200 6.63 -27.91 -20.51
CA PHE A 200 5.57 -28.10 -19.52
C PHE A 200 5.25 -26.80 -18.81
N GLU A 201 3.96 -26.56 -18.63
CA GLU A 201 3.50 -25.45 -17.82
C GLU A 201 3.31 -25.91 -16.39
N ILE A 202 4.01 -25.26 -15.46
CA ILE A 202 3.88 -25.53 -14.04
C ILE A 202 2.61 -24.85 -13.52
N SER A 203 1.67 -25.66 -13.13
CA SER A 203 0.45 -25.19 -12.47
C SER A 203 0.72 -24.91 -10.99
N THR A 204 0.22 -23.76 -10.53
CA THR A 204 0.35 -23.34 -9.13
C THR A 204 -0.44 -24.26 -8.21
N ASN A 205 0.21 -24.89 -7.25
CA ASN A 205 -0.44 -25.63 -6.17
C ASN A 205 -0.49 -24.76 -4.92
N VAL A 206 -1.56 -23.95 -4.82
CA VAL A 206 -1.74 -22.96 -3.73
C VAL A 206 -1.74 -23.65 -2.38
N ARG A 207 -2.52 -24.76 -2.24
CA ARG A 207 -2.64 -25.49 -0.99
C ARG A 207 -1.29 -25.99 -0.47
N SER A 208 -0.55 -26.70 -1.32
CA SER A 208 0.78 -27.20 -0.96
C SER A 208 1.78 -26.09 -0.65
N ALA A 209 1.64 -24.93 -1.31
CA ALA A 209 2.47 -23.77 -1.02
C ALA A 209 2.15 -23.20 0.38
N ILE A 210 0.87 -23.05 0.74
CA ILE A 210 0.44 -22.57 2.05
C ILE A 210 0.91 -23.54 3.15
N GLU A 211 0.69 -24.84 2.97
CA GLU A 211 1.16 -25.87 3.91
C GLU A 211 2.66 -25.75 4.15
N ASN A 212 3.45 -25.57 3.08
CA ASN A 212 4.91 -25.39 3.20
C ASN A 212 5.30 -24.08 3.90
N PHE A 213 4.60 -22.97 3.61
CA PHE A 213 4.85 -21.71 4.31
C PHE A 213 4.60 -21.85 5.82
N THR A 214 3.53 -22.58 6.19
CA THR A 214 3.15 -22.77 7.58
C THR A 214 4.05 -23.76 8.34
N GLU A 215 4.79 -24.63 7.64
CA GLU A 215 5.77 -25.53 8.23
C GLU A 215 7.12 -24.86 8.48
N GLN A 216 7.53 -23.97 7.60
CA GLN A 216 8.87 -23.35 7.63
C GLN A 216 8.96 -22.07 8.48
N GLU A 217 7.85 -21.44 8.76
CA GLU A 217 7.78 -20.17 9.47
C GLU A 217 6.88 -20.28 10.71
N PRO A 218 7.15 -19.50 11.76
CA PRO A 218 6.24 -19.39 12.89
C PRO A 218 4.95 -18.69 12.40
N THR A 219 4.04 -19.47 11.84
CA THR A 219 2.73 -18.98 11.41
C THR A 219 1.69 -19.27 12.47
N SER A 220 0.71 -18.38 12.55
CA SER A 220 -0.37 -18.50 13.51
C SER A 220 -1.19 -19.78 13.29
N GLU A 221 -1.72 -20.34 14.36
CA GLU A 221 -2.64 -21.46 14.31
C GLU A 221 -3.89 -21.11 13.50
N PHE A 222 -4.31 -19.85 13.52
CA PHE A 222 -5.43 -19.34 12.75
C PHE A 222 -5.25 -19.56 11.24
N ILE A 223 -4.09 -19.21 10.69
CA ILE A 223 -3.77 -19.41 9.28
C ILE A 223 -3.84 -20.89 8.91
N ARG A 224 -3.27 -21.77 9.75
CA ARG A 224 -3.30 -23.23 9.51
C ARG A 224 -4.72 -23.79 9.50
N LYS A 225 -5.57 -23.31 10.39
CA LYS A 225 -6.99 -23.72 10.47
C LYS A 225 -7.77 -23.33 9.21
N HIS A 226 -7.39 -22.22 8.54
CA HIS A 226 -8.17 -21.62 7.46
C HIS A 226 -7.57 -21.74 6.06
N ILE A 227 -6.68 -22.72 5.81
CA ILE A 227 -6.02 -22.95 4.51
C ILE A 227 -7.03 -23.01 3.35
N THR A 228 -8.15 -23.68 3.52
CA THR A 228 -9.18 -23.77 2.47
C THR A 228 -9.80 -22.43 2.12
N THR A 229 -9.99 -21.55 3.11
CA THR A 229 -10.48 -20.19 2.89
C THR A 229 -9.45 -19.35 2.17
N ILE A 230 -8.18 -19.44 2.57
CA ILE A 230 -7.06 -18.74 1.93
C ILE A 230 -6.94 -19.15 0.47
N GLU A 231 -6.98 -20.46 0.18
CA GLU A 231 -6.94 -21.00 -1.18
C GLU A 231 -8.09 -20.45 -2.03
N LYS A 232 -9.31 -20.43 -1.48
CA LYS A 232 -10.49 -19.91 -2.14
C LYS A 232 -10.35 -18.40 -2.44
N VAL A 233 -9.96 -17.60 -1.46
CA VAL A 233 -9.79 -16.14 -1.63
C VAL A 233 -8.69 -15.83 -2.64
N PHE A 234 -7.55 -16.50 -2.55
CA PHE A 234 -6.44 -16.30 -3.48
C PHE A 234 -6.82 -16.69 -4.92
N SER A 235 -7.59 -17.78 -5.10
CA SER A 235 -8.06 -18.22 -6.42
C SER A 235 -9.05 -17.25 -7.08
N MET A 236 -9.66 -16.34 -6.32
CA MET A 236 -10.54 -15.29 -6.84
C MET A 236 -9.78 -14.07 -7.33
N THR A 237 -8.54 -13.92 -6.90
CA THR A 237 -7.64 -12.91 -7.45
C THR A 237 -7.03 -13.44 -8.75
N ASP A 238 -6.70 -12.57 -9.69
CA ASP A 238 -5.96 -12.97 -10.89
C ASP A 238 -4.45 -13.20 -10.58
N CYS A 239 -4.08 -13.03 -9.33
CA CYS A 239 -2.72 -13.19 -8.86
C CYS A 239 -2.33 -14.68 -8.80
N GLN A 240 -1.25 -15.03 -9.50
CA GLN A 240 -0.68 -16.38 -9.45
C GLN A 240 0.68 -16.38 -8.71
N ASN A 241 1.04 -15.28 -8.09
CA ASN A 241 2.32 -15.09 -7.44
C ASN A 241 2.27 -15.50 -5.97
N LEU A 242 2.74 -16.71 -5.68
CA LEU A 242 2.81 -17.26 -4.31
C LEU A 242 3.71 -16.46 -3.36
N ARG A 243 4.66 -15.65 -3.87
CA ARG A 243 5.47 -14.77 -3.03
C ARG A 243 4.62 -13.64 -2.44
N ILE A 244 3.68 -13.13 -3.23
CA ILE A 244 2.72 -12.11 -2.76
C ILE A 244 1.81 -12.71 -1.68
N LEU A 245 1.26 -13.90 -1.94
CA LEU A 245 0.44 -14.62 -0.95
C LEU A 245 1.21 -14.86 0.36
N ARG A 246 2.45 -15.37 0.26
CA ARG A 246 3.32 -15.61 1.44
C ARG A 246 3.51 -14.34 2.25
N GLN A 247 3.74 -13.21 1.60
CA GLN A 247 3.92 -11.93 2.28
C GLN A 247 2.63 -11.44 2.94
N ALA A 248 1.48 -11.59 2.26
CA ALA A 248 0.18 -11.25 2.83
C ALA A 248 -0.10 -12.07 4.11
N LEU A 249 0.19 -13.37 4.08
CA LEU A 249 0.01 -14.26 5.24
C LEU A 249 0.97 -13.93 6.38
N TRP A 250 2.20 -13.57 6.07
CA TRP A 250 3.19 -13.15 7.06
C TRP A 250 2.75 -11.88 7.80
N ASP A 251 2.36 -10.85 7.05
CA ASP A 251 1.95 -9.58 7.64
C ASP A 251 0.61 -9.71 8.39
N PHE A 252 -0.31 -10.53 7.87
CA PHE A 252 -1.52 -10.87 8.62
C PHE A 252 -1.20 -11.60 9.94
N GLY A 253 -0.27 -12.53 9.96
CA GLY A 253 0.12 -13.24 11.18
C GLY A 253 0.66 -12.29 12.25
N ARG A 254 1.49 -11.32 11.86
CA ARG A 254 1.96 -10.26 12.76
C ARG A 254 0.83 -9.36 13.27
N PHE A 255 -0.12 -9.04 12.40
CA PHE A 255 -1.32 -8.29 12.80
C PHE A 255 -2.18 -9.09 13.78
N GLU A 256 -2.42 -10.39 13.53
CA GLU A 256 -3.22 -11.27 14.39
C GLU A 256 -2.67 -11.32 15.82
N GLU A 257 -1.34 -11.37 15.99
CA GLU A 257 -0.71 -11.33 17.33
C GLU A 257 -1.13 -10.08 18.13
N THR A 258 -1.34 -8.95 17.44
CA THR A 258 -1.80 -7.71 18.09
C THR A 258 -3.26 -7.74 18.51
N MET A 259 -4.05 -8.68 17.96
CA MET A 259 -5.50 -8.82 18.19
C MET A 259 -5.85 -9.98 19.14
N ILE A 260 -4.86 -10.64 19.73
CA ILE A 260 -5.04 -11.84 20.55
C ILE A 260 -5.92 -11.59 21.79
N GLU A 261 -5.96 -10.37 22.30
CA GLU A 261 -6.81 -9.95 23.40
C GLU A 261 -8.30 -10.15 23.12
N PHE A 262 -8.71 -10.11 21.86
CA PHE A 262 -10.09 -10.32 21.40
C PHE A 262 -10.42 -11.79 21.10
N SER A 263 -9.47 -12.72 21.25
CA SER A 263 -9.63 -14.13 20.86
C SER A 263 -10.77 -14.87 21.56
N LYS A 264 -11.25 -14.34 22.69
CA LYS A 264 -12.39 -14.91 23.46
C LYS A 264 -13.75 -14.38 22.98
N GLU A 265 -13.77 -13.36 22.13
CA GLU A 265 -15.00 -12.81 21.58
C GLU A 265 -15.64 -13.81 20.60
N SER A 266 -16.96 -14.01 20.69
CA SER A 266 -17.69 -14.95 19.81
C SER A 266 -17.55 -14.60 18.31
N LYS A 267 -17.39 -13.33 17.99
CA LYS A 267 -17.22 -12.83 16.62
C LYS A 267 -15.77 -12.85 16.12
N TYR A 268 -14.79 -13.22 16.98
CA TYR A 268 -13.35 -13.13 16.65
C TYR A 268 -13.00 -13.87 15.34
N GLU A 269 -13.39 -15.12 15.24
CA GLU A 269 -13.07 -15.95 14.06
C GLU A 269 -13.59 -15.34 12.76
N ASN A 270 -14.84 -14.86 12.77
CA ASN A 270 -15.46 -14.27 11.59
C ASN A 270 -14.81 -12.93 11.18
N VAL A 271 -14.52 -12.06 12.16
CA VAL A 271 -13.84 -10.78 11.93
C VAL A 271 -12.44 -11.01 11.38
N MET A 272 -11.68 -11.92 12.00
CA MET A 272 -10.32 -12.23 11.58
C MET A 272 -10.27 -12.89 10.19
N LEU A 273 -11.26 -13.73 9.84
CA LEU A 273 -11.40 -14.26 8.47
C LEU A 273 -11.65 -13.17 7.43
N HIS A 274 -12.49 -12.20 7.77
CA HIS A 274 -12.75 -11.06 6.90
C HIS A 274 -11.48 -10.22 6.68
N ILE A 275 -10.73 -9.95 7.76
CA ILE A 275 -9.47 -9.21 7.69
C ILE A 275 -8.42 -10.00 6.90
N LEU A 276 -8.27 -11.30 7.14
CA LEU A 276 -7.37 -12.17 6.39
C LEU A 276 -7.66 -12.15 4.88
N GLY A 277 -8.94 -12.28 4.50
CA GLY A 277 -9.35 -12.17 3.11
C GLY A 277 -8.98 -10.80 2.51
N SER A 278 -9.18 -9.73 3.27
CA SER A 278 -8.83 -8.37 2.85
C SER A 278 -7.31 -8.17 2.70
N TYR A 279 -6.48 -8.78 3.56
CA TYR A 279 -5.03 -8.78 3.37
C TYR A 279 -4.63 -9.44 2.06
N ILE A 280 -5.14 -10.65 1.79
CA ILE A 280 -4.84 -11.39 0.56
C ILE A 280 -5.24 -10.57 -0.67
N ILE A 281 -6.46 -10.05 -0.70
CA ILE A 281 -6.96 -9.23 -1.81
C ILE A 281 -6.11 -7.96 -1.98
N SER A 282 -5.87 -7.23 -0.89
CA SER A 282 -5.08 -5.98 -0.92
C SER A 282 -3.69 -6.21 -1.50
N TYR A 283 -3.02 -7.28 -1.06
CA TYR A 283 -1.68 -7.62 -1.56
C TYR A 283 -1.69 -8.01 -3.02
N CYS A 284 -2.65 -8.85 -3.44
CA CYS A 284 -2.74 -9.34 -4.80
C CYS A 284 -3.08 -8.22 -5.78
N GLU A 285 -4.04 -7.38 -5.46
CA GLU A 285 -4.48 -6.29 -6.33
C GLU A 285 -3.48 -5.13 -6.36
N TYR A 286 -2.95 -4.73 -5.19
CA TYR A 286 -2.00 -3.63 -5.10
C TYR A 286 -0.63 -3.94 -5.70
N ARG A 287 -0.18 -5.20 -5.69
CA ARG A 287 1.06 -5.64 -6.34
C ARG A 287 0.83 -6.25 -7.73
N GLY A 288 -0.42 -6.30 -8.18
CA GLY A 288 -0.85 -6.78 -9.48
C GLY A 288 -1.22 -5.66 -10.45
N GLU A 289 -2.21 -5.92 -11.28
CA GLU A 289 -2.64 -5.02 -12.35
C GLU A 289 -3.37 -3.77 -11.84
N ASN A 290 -3.93 -3.81 -10.64
CA ASN A 290 -4.70 -2.71 -10.05
C ASN A 290 -3.86 -1.77 -9.17
N HIS A 291 -2.53 -1.85 -9.24
CA HIS A 291 -1.62 -1.00 -8.46
C HIS A 291 -1.95 0.49 -8.60
N ASP A 292 -1.97 0.98 -9.84
CA ASP A 292 -2.19 2.41 -10.12
C ASP A 292 -3.59 2.89 -9.71
N LEU A 293 -4.60 2.02 -9.86
CA LEU A 293 -5.96 2.31 -9.43
C LEU A 293 -6.03 2.51 -7.91
N LEU A 294 -5.48 1.57 -7.16
CA LEU A 294 -5.52 1.57 -5.70
C LEU A 294 -4.60 2.64 -5.10
N ASP A 295 -3.44 2.90 -5.70
CA ASP A 295 -2.52 3.96 -5.29
C ASP A 295 -3.15 5.35 -5.48
N LYS A 296 -3.80 5.58 -6.62
CA LYS A 296 -4.58 6.81 -6.86
C LYS A 296 -5.72 6.96 -5.87
N TRP A 297 -6.43 5.88 -5.56
CA TRP A 297 -7.52 5.90 -4.58
C TRP A 297 -7.05 6.27 -3.19
N VAL A 298 -5.97 5.65 -2.69
CA VAL A 298 -5.39 5.97 -1.38
C VAL A 298 -4.93 7.42 -1.34
N LYS A 299 -4.24 7.89 -2.38
CA LYS A 299 -3.80 9.29 -2.50
C LYS A 299 -4.98 10.26 -2.55
N TYR A 300 -6.03 9.94 -3.29
CA TYR A 300 -7.24 10.75 -3.35
C TYR A 300 -7.91 10.91 -1.97
N ASN A 301 -7.99 9.85 -1.18
CA ASN A 301 -8.54 9.94 0.16
C ASN A 301 -7.64 10.68 1.16
N CYS A 302 -6.33 10.78 0.88
CA CYS A 302 -5.36 11.54 1.68
C CYS A 302 -5.24 13.01 1.27
N TYR A 303 -5.47 13.35 -0.02
CA TYR A 303 -5.20 14.66 -0.62
C TYR A 303 -6.39 15.15 -1.46
N TRP A 304 -7.38 15.74 -0.84
CA TRP A 304 -8.68 16.16 -1.40
C TRP A 304 -8.63 17.21 -2.54
N GLU A 305 -7.53 17.90 -2.77
CA GLU A 305 -7.59 19.26 -3.29
C GLU A 305 -7.37 19.45 -4.81
N THR A 306 -7.08 18.41 -5.60
CA THR A 306 -6.63 18.67 -6.98
C THR A 306 -7.20 17.78 -8.07
N THR A 307 -8.18 16.94 -7.82
CA THR A 307 -8.63 15.96 -8.82
C THR A 307 -9.89 16.42 -9.57
N ASN A 308 -9.82 16.35 -10.90
CA ASN A 308 -10.92 16.60 -11.82
C ASN A 308 -12.11 15.66 -11.50
N LYS A 309 -13.34 16.19 -11.49
CA LYS A 309 -14.56 15.41 -11.19
C LYS A 309 -14.72 14.19 -12.10
N ASP A 310 -14.32 14.29 -13.36
CA ASP A 310 -14.42 13.20 -14.33
C ASP A 310 -13.44 12.06 -14.02
N GLU A 311 -12.22 12.38 -13.57
CA GLU A 311 -11.25 11.38 -13.10
C GLU A 311 -11.75 10.64 -11.86
N ILE A 312 -12.37 11.37 -10.93
CA ILE A 312 -12.96 10.78 -9.72
C ILE A 312 -14.09 9.81 -10.06
N ASN A 313 -14.98 10.19 -10.98
CA ASN A 313 -16.08 9.34 -11.40
C ASN A 313 -15.57 8.06 -12.08
N MET A 314 -14.56 8.19 -12.94
CA MET A 314 -13.92 7.05 -13.59
C MET A 314 -13.22 6.12 -12.58
N LEU A 315 -12.52 6.70 -11.60
CA LEU A 315 -11.89 5.96 -10.50
C LEU A 315 -12.91 5.19 -9.67
N LYS A 316 -14.03 5.84 -9.30
CA LYS A 316 -15.15 5.20 -8.57
C LYS A 316 -15.78 4.07 -9.37
N GLN A 317 -15.97 4.24 -10.66
CA GLN A 317 -16.50 3.19 -11.54
C GLN A 317 -15.57 1.97 -11.62
N GLN A 318 -14.26 2.19 -11.80
CA GLN A 318 -13.27 1.12 -11.81
C GLN A 318 -13.20 0.37 -10.48
N LEU A 319 -13.24 1.10 -9.37
CA LEU A 319 -13.33 0.51 -8.03
C LEU A 319 -14.63 -0.26 -7.81
N GLY A 320 -15.76 0.27 -8.30
CA GLY A 320 -17.04 -0.42 -8.29
C GLY A 320 -16.97 -1.79 -8.99
N ASN A 321 -16.34 -1.86 -10.14
CA ASN A 321 -16.13 -3.11 -10.87
C ASN A 321 -15.23 -4.09 -10.09
N LEU A 322 -14.16 -3.58 -9.47
CA LEU A 322 -13.29 -4.39 -8.62
C LEU A 322 -14.06 -4.93 -7.40
N CYS A 323 -14.85 -4.09 -6.74
CA CYS A 323 -15.70 -4.50 -5.63
C CYS A 323 -16.72 -5.57 -6.03
N GLN A 324 -17.38 -5.46 -7.20
CA GLN A 324 -18.32 -6.45 -7.67
C GLN A 324 -17.70 -7.82 -7.88
N ARG A 325 -16.45 -7.90 -8.36
CA ARG A 325 -15.71 -9.17 -8.51
C ARG A 325 -15.70 -9.96 -7.20
N TYR A 326 -15.42 -9.28 -6.09
CA TYR A 326 -15.28 -9.89 -4.78
C TYR A 326 -16.60 -10.04 -4.02
N ASN A 327 -17.56 -9.12 -4.18
CA ASN A 327 -18.85 -9.17 -3.50
C ASN A 327 -19.75 -10.30 -4.00
N ASN A 328 -19.68 -10.64 -5.29
CA ASN A 328 -20.48 -11.74 -5.87
C ASN A 328 -19.97 -13.14 -5.49
N SER A 329 -18.80 -13.26 -4.90
CA SER A 329 -18.07 -14.52 -4.77
C SER A 329 -17.74 -14.92 -3.35
N LEU A 330 -17.82 -14.03 -2.35
CA LEU A 330 -17.32 -14.28 -0.99
C LEU A 330 -18.41 -14.69 -0.01
N ILE A 331 -18.08 -15.63 0.76
CA ILE A 331 -18.51 -16.25 2.00
C ILE A 331 -19.58 -15.49 2.82
N SER A 332 -20.60 -16.20 3.17
CA SER A 332 -21.96 -15.89 3.54
C SER A 332 -22.29 -15.00 4.74
N THR A 333 -21.37 -14.37 5.46
CA THR A 333 -21.73 -13.61 6.67
C THR A 333 -21.08 -12.24 6.87
N TYR A 334 -20.00 -11.89 6.14
CA TYR A 334 -19.35 -10.57 6.21
C TYR A 334 -18.89 -10.13 4.82
N GLN A 335 -19.81 -10.11 3.87
CA GLN A 335 -19.52 -10.30 2.44
C GLN A 335 -19.31 -9.04 1.62
N THR A 336 -19.03 -7.94 2.19
CA THR A 336 -18.69 -6.77 1.40
C THR A 336 -17.18 -6.63 1.35
N PHE A 337 -16.60 -6.64 0.14
CA PHE A 337 -15.28 -6.11 -0.10
C PHE A 337 -15.23 -4.71 0.52
N ASN A 338 -14.64 -4.60 1.69
CA ASN A 338 -14.61 -3.35 2.43
C ASN A 338 -13.45 -2.51 1.91
N ILE A 339 -13.75 -1.62 0.97
CA ILE A 339 -12.73 -0.73 0.37
C ILE A 339 -11.99 0.10 1.43
N SER A 340 -12.65 0.46 2.53
CA SER A 340 -12.00 1.19 3.62
C SER A 340 -10.96 0.33 4.35
N LEU A 341 -11.22 -0.96 4.51
CA LEU A 341 -10.24 -1.90 5.09
C LEU A 341 -9.07 -2.11 4.14
N VAL A 342 -9.33 -2.29 2.85
CA VAL A 342 -8.30 -2.40 1.81
C VAL A 342 -7.42 -1.16 1.76
N GLU A 343 -8.02 0.03 1.82
CA GLU A 343 -7.29 1.32 1.91
C GLU A 343 -6.36 1.35 3.13
N LYS A 344 -6.84 0.93 4.29
CA LYS A 344 -6.03 0.90 5.52
C LYS A 344 -4.88 -0.10 5.42
N ILE A 345 -5.11 -1.28 4.86
CA ILE A 345 -4.06 -2.28 4.63
C ILE A 345 -3.01 -1.73 3.64
N ILE A 346 -3.42 -1.10 2.54
CA ILE A 346 -2.48 -0.47 1.60
C ILE A 346 -1.71 0.67 2.27
N THR A 347 -2.36 1.46 3.11
CA THR A 347 -1.69 2.52 3.89
C THR A 347 -0.65 1.91 4.84
N GLU A 348 -0.96 0.81 5.52
CA GLU A 348 0.00 0.06 6.35
C GLU A 348 1.20 -0.43 5.53
N LEU A 349 0.95 -0.99 4.34
CA LEU A 349 2.00 -1.43 3.42
C LEU A 349 2.98 -0.31 3.04
N ASN A 350 2.47 0.91 2.87
CA ASN A 350 3.26 2.05 2.42
C ASN A 350 3.92 2.84 3.56
N THR A 351 3.33 2.82 4.75
CA THR A 351 3.74 3.68 5.87
C THR A 351 4.19 2.93 7.12
N GLY A 352 3.89 1.63 7.21
CA GLY A 352 4.10 0.84 8.42
C GLY A 352 3.13 1.14 9.57
N ILE A 353 2.11 1.97 9.35
CA ILE A 353 1.10 2.31 10.37
C ILE A 353 0.10 1.17 10.47
N SER A 354 0.08 0.47 11.62
CA SER A 354 -0.80 -0.68 11.86
C SER A 354 -2.28 -0.33 11.75
N ILE A 355 -3.05 -1.26 11.17
CA ILE A 355 -4.52 -1.16 11.10
C ILE A 355 -5.21 -1.54 12.43
N LYS A 356 -4.47 -1.85 13.50
CA LYS A 356 -5.01 -2.31 14.78
C LYS A 356 -6.17 -1.44 15.26
N ASN A 357 -5.98 -0.13 15.38
CA ASN A 357 -7.01 0.82 15.84
C ASN A 357 -8.26 0.83 14.95
N PHE A 358 -8.13 0.50 13.67
CA PHE A 358 -9.27 0.35 12.78
C PHE A 358 -9.98 -0.98 13.01
N ALA A 359 -9.23 -2.07 13.19
CA ALA A 359 -9.75 -3.41 13.41
C ALA A 359 -10.44 -3.58 14.77
N GLU A 360 -9.96 -2.91 15.82
CA GLU A 360 -10.57 -2.89 17.15
C GLU A 360 -12.04 -2.43 17.12
N ARG A 361 -12.41 -1.62 16.15
CA ARG A 361 -13.81 -1.16 15.98
C ARG A 361 -14.78 -2.32 15.70
N PHE A 362 -14.30 -3.41 15.09
CA PHE A 362 -15.10 -4.61 14.87
C PHE A 362 -15.39 -5.37 16.18
N PHE A 363 -14.56 -5.14 17.21
CA PHE A 363 -14.67 -5.76 18.53
C PHE A 363 -15.28 -4.81 19.57
N ALA A 364 -15.40 -3.54 19.26
CA ALA A 364 -16.10 -2.63 20.15
C ALA A 364 -17.44 -3.28 20.57
N PRO A 365 -17.76 -3.27 21.87
CA PRO A 365 -19.04 -3.79 22.32
C PRO A 365 -20.10 -3.17 21.43
N ASP A 366 -21.13 -3.93 21.11
CA ASP A 366 -22.31 -3.46 20.37
C ASP A 366 -22.96 -2.25 21.09
N VAL A 367 -22.26 -1.14 21.17
CA VAL A 367 -22.89 0.16 21.04
C VAL A 367 -23.36 0.10 19.60
N GLU A 368 -24.58 -0.43 19.48
CA GLU A 368 -25.24 -0.69 18.22
C GLU A 368 -24.98 0.51 17.31
N ASN A 369 -23.92 0.45 16.49
CA ASN A 369 -23.87 1.39 15.39
C ASN A 369 -24.90 0.87 14.39
N PRO A 370 -26.09 1.45 14.34
CA PRO A 370 -27.18 0.94 13.51
C PRO A 370 -26.76 0.92 12.02
N CYS A 371 -25.73 1.68 11.64
CA CYS A 371 -25.20 1.70 10.29
C CYS A 371 -24.54 0.38 9.86
N ILE A 372 -24.05 -0.44 10.79
CA ILE A 372 -23.53 -1.79 10.46
C ILE A 372 -24.69 -2.68 10.01
N LYS A 373 -25.84 -2.61 10.66
CA LYS A 373 -27.03 -3.40 10.33
C LYS A 373 -27.75 -2.96 9.05
N ILE A 374 -27.45 -1.76 8.53
CA ILE A 374 -28.05 -1.29 7.28
C ILE A 374 -27.74 -2.25 6.11
N ASN A 375 -26.50 -2.74 6.01
CA ASN A 375 -26.12 -3.66 4.95
C ASN A 375 -26.81 -5.03 5.07
N ASP A 376 -27.12 -5.44 6.30
CA ASP A 376 -27.79 -6.70 6.58
C ASP A 376 -29.30 -6.61 6.42
N SER A 377 -29.85 -5.39 6.37
CA SER A 377 -31.30 -5.15 6.33
C SER A 377 -32.00 -5.76 5.12
N PHE A 378 -31.28 -5.90 3.99
CA PHE A 378 -31.83 -6.54 2.78
C PHE A 378 -32.07 -8.05 2.92
N PHE A 379 -31.53 -8.66 3.97
CA PHE A 379 -31.67 -10.08 4.27
C PHE A 379 -32.60 -10.36 5.44
N MET A 380 -33.15 -9.30 6.07
CA MET A 380 -34.09 -9.43 7.18
C MET A 380 -35.48 -9.85 6.67
N ASP A 381 -36.20 -10.62 7.44
CA ASP A 381 -37.64 -10.77 7.26
C ASP A 381 -38.36 -9.45 7.53
N ASN A 382 -39.63 -9.36 7.10
CA ASN A 382 -40.39 -8.11 7.19
C ASN A 382 -40.56 -7.60 8.63
N GLU A 383 -40.67 -8.45 9.61
CA GLU A 383 -40.90 -8.07 11.01
C GLU A 383 -39.57 -7.52 11.60
N THR A 384 -38.51 -8.25 11.47
CA THR A 384 -37.15 -7.82 11.87
C THR A 384 -36.72 -6.54 11.16
N PHE A 385 -37.05 -6.40 9.88
CA PHE A 385 -36.75 -5.18 9.11
C PHE A 385 -37.52 -3.97 9.66
N LEU A 386 -38.81 -4.12 9.97
CA LEU A 386 -39.60 -3.02 10.52
C LEU A 386 -39.14 -2.61 11.92
N GLU A 387 -38.75 -3.56 12.77
CA GLU A 387 -38.17 -3.24 14.07
C GLU A 387 -36.85 -2.47 13.90
N PHE A 388 -35.96 -2.96 13.03
CA PHE A 388 -34.71 -2.27 12.73
C PHE A 388 -34.93 -0.86 12.18
N TYR A 389 -35.86 -0.69 11.21
CA TYR A 389 -36.17 0.60 10.60
C TYR A 389 -36.66 1.62 11.62
N ASN A 390 -37.60 1.22 12.48
CA ASN A 390 -38.15 2.11 13.53
C ASN A 390 -37.05 2.45 14.57
N LYS A 391 -36.24 1.48 14.95
CA LYS A 391 -35.12 1.67 15.86
C LYS A 391 -34.07 2.61 15.28
N LEU A 392 -33.77 2.54 13.98
CA LEU A 392 -32.85 3.45 13.32
C LEU A 392 -33.30 4.89 13.38
N ILE A 393 -34.59 5.16 13.12
CA ILE A 393 -35.19 6.49 13.26
C ILE A 393 -35.07 6.97 14.71
N ASP A 394 -35.43 6.13 15.69
CA ASP A 394 -35.36 6.48 17.10
C ASP A 394 -33.92 6.72 17.56
N ASP A 395 -32.94 5.95 17.09
CA ASP A 395 -31.53 6.14 17.42
C ASP A 395 -30.97 7.45 16.85
N ILE A 396 -31.40 7.84 15.64
CA ILE A 396 -31.10 9.18 15.10
C ILE A 396 -31.74 10.26 15.97
N CYS A 397 -33.02 10.14 16.25
CA CYS A 397 -33.78 11.15 17.03
C CYS A 397 -33.28 11.29 18.47
N ASN A 398 -32.71 10.25 19.05
CA ASN A 398 -32.17 10.25 20.42
C ASN A 398 -30.66 10.52 20.47
N LEU A 399 -30.04 11.00 19.38
CA LEU A 399 -28.61 11.35 19.29
C LEU A 399 -27.66 10.18 19.61
N LYS A 400 -28.07 8.95 19.35
CA LYS A 400 -27.24 7.77 19.61
C LYS A 400 -26.19 7.49 18.52
N ILE A 401 -26.37 8.03 17.32
CA ILE A 401 -25.39 7.91 16.24
C ILE A 401 -24.26 8.91 16.49
N LYS A 402 -23.06 8.41 16.82
CA LYS A 402 -21.95 9.27 17.25
C LYS A 402 -21.13 9.86 16.11
N GLY A 403 -21.08 9.18 14.96
CA GLY A 403 -20.29 9.59 13.80
C GLY A 403 -21.10 10.41 12.81
N PHE A 404 -20.62 11.56 12.37
CA PHE A 404 -21.31 12.38 11.35
C PHE A 404 -21.43 11.68 10.01
N ARG A 405 -20.42 10.88 9.63
CA ARG A 405 -20.48 10.04 8.44
C ARG A 405 -21.57 8.99 8.55
N ASP A 406 -21.65 8.33 9.69
CA ASP A 406 -22.67 7.32 9.95
C ASP A 406 -24.08 7.94 9.98
N LEU A 407 -24.21 9.14 10.52
CA LEU A 407 -25.48 9.90 10.49
C LEU A 407 -25.92 10.20 9.04
N GLY A 408 -25.01 10.72 8.22
CA GLY A 408 -25.28 10.97 6.79
C GLY A 408 -25.66 9.69 6.04
N TYR A 409 -24.95 8.59 6.31
CA TYR A 409 -25.21 7.28 5.71
C TYR A 409 -26.58 6.72 6.12
N ALA A 410 -26.93 6.77 7.41
CA ALA A 410 -28.22 6.31 7.92
C ALA A 410 -29.40 7.08 7.33
N LEU A 411 -29.29 8.41 7.26
CA LEU A 411 -30.32 9.24 6.63
C LEU A 411 -30.48 8.90 5.14
N THR A 412 -29.38 8.78 4.41
CA THR A 412 -29.44 8.42 2.98
C THR A 412 -30.09 7.07 2.76
N TYR A 413 -29.81 6.09 3.61
CA TYR A 413 -30.46 4.79 3.56
C TYR A 413 -31.97 4.89 3.77
N LEU A 414 -32.42 5.57 4.83
CA LEU A 414 -33.85 5.74 5.12
C LEU A 414 -34.59 6.43 3.95
N PHE A 415 -34.02 7.51 3.42
CA PHE A 415 -34.63 8.26 2.32
C PHE A 415 -34.53 7.54 0.97
N SER A 416 -33.56 6.65 0.79
CA SER A 416 -33.52 5.74 -0.36
C SER A 416 -34.66 4.73 -0.33
N LEU A 417 -34.97 4.16 0.84
CA LEU A 417 -36.13 3.27 1.00
C LEU A 417 -37.47 4.01 0.72
N ASP A 418 -37.57 5.25 1.15
CA ASP A 418 -38.76 6.13 0.90
C ASP A 418 -38.88 6.41 -0.62
N PHE A 419 -37.80 6.82 -1.27
CA PHE A 419 -37.74 7.10 -2.70
C PHE A 419 -38.13 5.88 -3.57
N HIS A 420 -37.61 4.72 -3.25
CA HIS A 420 -37.94 3.47 -3.94
C HIS A 420 -39.27 2.84 -3.52
N LYS A 421 -40.04 3.51 -2.66
CA LYS A 421 -41.35 3.05 -2.14
C LYS A 421 -41.31 1.69 -1.45
N ILE A 422 -40.15 1.35 -0.89
CA ILE A 422 -39.97 0.13 -0.08
C ILE A 422 -40.58 0.36 1.31
N LYS A 423 -40.25 1.49 1.94
CA LYS A 423 -40.80 1.93 3.21
C LYS A 423 -40.88 3.45 3.26
N GLU A 424 -42.08 3.99 3.27
CA GLU A 424 -42.36 5.44 3.30
C GLU A 424 -42.08 6.03 4.67
N ILE A 425 -41.43 7.21 4.69
CA ILE A 425 -41.22 8.02 5.88
C ILE A 425 -42.45 8.93 6.04
N ASN A 426 -43.22 8.74 7.10
CA ASN A 426 -44.36 9.59 7.39
C ASN A 426 -43.90 11.01 7.80
N GLU A 427 -44.85 11.98 7.75
CA GLU A 427 -44.53 13.38 8.04
C GLU A 427 -44.10 13.63 9.50
N THR A 428 -44.56 12.82 10.44
CA THR A 428 -44.14 12.92 11.85
C THR A 428 -42.64 12.55 11.98
N ASP A 429 -42.24 11.43 11.41
CA ASP A 429 -40.85 10.98 11.46
C ASP A 429 -39.93 11.88 10.61
N PHE A 430 -40.42 12.39 9.49
CA PHE A 430 -39.69 13.37 8.70
C PHE A 430 -39.35 14.63 9.51
N ASN A 431 -40.35 15.18 10.21
CA ASN A 431 -40.15 16.36 11.05
C ASN A 431 -39.23 16.06 12.24
N ARG A 432 -39.38 14.90 12.91
CA ARG A 432 -38.48 14.46 13.99
C ARG A 432 -37.01 14.38 13.51
N LEU A 433 -36.77 13.76 12.36
CA LEU A 433 -35.43 13.63 11.77
C LEU A 433 -34.83 15.00 11.41
N ARG A 434 -35.62 15.90 10.81
CA ARG A 434 -35.21 17.26 10.47
C ARG A 434 -34.80 18.06 11.70
N ASP A 435 -35.70 18.09 12.69
CA ASP A 435 -35.61 19.00 13.84
C ASP A 435 -34.54 18.57 14.85
N VAL A 436 -34.10 17.30 14.82
CA VAL A 436 -33.01 16.79 15.69
C VAL A 436 -31.60 17.13 15.18
N LEU A 437 -31.43 17.33 13.88
CA LEU A 437 -30.08 17.47 13.30
C LEU A 437 -29.22 18.59 13.88
N PRO A 438 -29.77 19.80 14.16
CA PRO A 438 -29.03 20.85 14.83
C PRO A 438 -28.44 20.42 16.19
N ASN A 439 -29.11 19.49 16.88
CA ASN A 439 -28.72 19.05 18.21
C ASN A 439 -27.41 18.21 18.19
N TYR A 440 -27.11 17.54 17.08
CA TYR A 440 -25.82 16.85 16.89
C TYR A 440 -24.63 17.80 16.96
N LEU A 441 -24.83 19.09 16.71
CA LEU A 441 -23.78 20.11 16.69
C LEU A 441 -23.68 20.91 18.00
N LEU A 442 -24.53 20.64 19.02
CA LEU A 442 -24.60 21.47 20.24
C LEU A 442 -23.29 21.57 21.01
N ASN A 443 -22.54 20.47 21.09
CA ASN A 443 -21.31 20.38 21.87
C ASN A 443 -20.03 20.71 21.05
N ILE A 444 -20.17 21.13 19.80
CA ILE A 444 -19.03 21.48 18.96
C ILE A 444 -18.80 22.99 19.07
N THR A 445 -17.62 23.37 19.51
CA THR A 445 -17.27 24.75 19.85
C THR A 445 -16.26 25.40 18.92
N THR A 446 -15.55 24.62 18.11
CA THR A 446 -14.51 25.14 17.19
C THR A 446 -14.95 25.06 15.73
N ALA A 447 -14.52 26.03 14.92
CA ALA A 447 -14.80 26.06 13.50
C ALA A 447 -14.27 24.82 12.77
N GLU A 448 -13.07 24.34 13.15
CA GLU A 448 -12.44 23.15 12.59
C GLU A 448 -13.28 21.89 12.78
N ASN A 449 -13.78 21.69 14.00
CA ASN A 449 -14.61 20.53 14.32
C ASN A 449 -15.98 20.62 13.65
N LEU A 450 -16.56 21.81 13.49
CA LEU A 450 -17.80 22.03 12.74
C LEU A 450 -17.59 21.75 11.25
N TYR A 451 -16.47 22.21 10.69
CA TYR A 451 -16.13 21.94 9.31
C TYR A 451 -15.91 20.45 9.08
N PHE A 452 -15.18 19.78 9.98
CA PHE A 452 -15.00 18.33 9.95
C PHE A 452 -16.34 17.58 10.05
N ALA A 453 -17.24 18.01 10.92
CA ALA A 453 -18.58 17.44 11.05
C ALA A 453 -19.37 17.56 9.74
N ASN A 454 -19.34 18.73 9.11
CA ASN A 454 -19.97 18.99 7.81
C ASN A 454 -19.41 18.09 6.71
N LEU A 455 -18.09 17.96 6.64
CA LEU A 455 -17.38 17.13 5.67
C LEU A 455 -17.71 15.64 5.84
N GLU A 456 -17.64 15.12 7.07
CA GLU A 456 -17.95 13.72 7.35
C GLU A 456 -19.41 13.40 7.08
N PHE A 457 -20.33 14.30 7.44
CA PHE A 457 -21.74 14.15 7.13
C PHE A 457 -21.96 14.07 5.60
N LYS A 458 -21.37 14.98 4.85
CA LYS A 458 -21.43 14.98 3.38
C LYS A 458 -20.84 13.70 2.77
N ARG A 459 -19.77 13.18 3.35
CA ARG A 459 -19.20 11.87 2.94
C ARG A 459 -20.19 10.73 3.17
N GLY A 460 -20.87 10.72 4.29
CA GLY A 460 -21.92 9.74 4.60
C GLY A 460 -23.05 9.79 3.58
N VAL A 461 -23.55 10.98 3.30
CA VAL A 461 -24.62 11.21 2.30
C VAL A 461 -24.17 10.73 0.91
N ASN A 462 -22.96 11.07 0.46
CA ASN A 462 -22.46 10.72 -0.86
C ASN A 462 -22.08 9.24 -1.02
N SER A 463 -21.88 8.50 0.08
CA SER A 463 -21.46 7.10 0.03
C SER A 463 -22.52 6.14 -0.51
N TYR A 464 -23.79 6.58 -0.57
CA TYR A 464 -24.93 5.77 -1.01
C TYR A 464 -25.65 6.34 -2.23
N MET A 465 -25.22 7.49 -2.75
CA MET A 465 -25.92 8.12 -3.87
C MET A 465 -25.86 7.28 -5.15
N THR A 466 -26.95 6.60 -5.44
CA THR A 466 -27.46 6.45 -6.81
C THR A 466 -27.73 7.87 -7.35
N ASN A 467 -27.69 8.07 -8.66
CA ASN A 467 -27.92 9.37 -9.33
C ASN A 467 -29.33 9.99 -9.08
N ASP A 468 -30.03 9.53 -8.08
CA ASP A 468 -31.40 9.91 -7.77
C ASP A 468 -31.43 11.18 -6.94
N ASN A 469 -32.05 12.20 -7.45
CA ASN A 469 -32.27 13.47 -6.77
C ASN A 469 -33.41 13.32 -5.73
N ILE A 470 -33.05 12.90 -4.51
CA ILE A 470 -34.03 12.68 -3.43
C ILE A 470 -34.33 14.02 -2.76
N GLU A 471 -35.39 14.69 -3.19
CA GLU A 471 -35.77 16.01 -2.72
C GLU A 471 -35.93 16.10 -1.17
N ARG A 472 -36.60 15.13 -0.55
CA ARG A 472 -36.81 15.12 0.92
C ARG A 472 -35.47 14.97 1.68
N LEU A 473 -34.52 14.16 1.16
CA LEU A 473 -33.19 14.07 1.74
C LEU A 473 -32.41 15.39 1.60
N SER A 474 -32.56 16.08 0.47
CA SER A 474 -31.95 17.40 0.26
C SER A 474 -32.41 18.43 1.30
N ILE A 475 -33.70 18.45 1.66
CA ILE A 475 -34.26 19.32 2.72
C ILE A 475 -33.62 19.01 4.08
N ILE A 476 -33.52 17.73 4.43
CA ILE A 476 -32.89 17.27 5.67
C ILE A 476 -31.39 17.65 5.71
N CYS A 477 -30.66 17.38 4.62
CA CYS A 477 -29.24 17.72 4.53
C CYS A 477 -29.00 19.23 4.63
N SER A 478 -29.86 20.05 3.99
CA SER A 478 -29.74 21.52 4.04
C SER A 478 -29.91 22.06 5.46
N THR A 479 -30.78 21.44 6.28
CA THR A 479 -30.92 21.81 7.69
C THR A 479 -29.60 21.63 8.46
N PHE A 480 -28.93 20.52 8.28
CA PHE A 480 -27.62 20.26 8.91
C PHE A 480 -26.52 21.20 8.37
N TYR A 481 -26.44 21.39 7.06
CA TYR A 481 -25.45 22.26 6.43
C TYR A 481 -25.59 23.71 6.86
N ASN A 482 -26.82 24.24 6.83
CA ASN A 482 -27.10 25.62 7.22
C ASN A 482 -26.76 25.87 8.70
N GLU A 483 -27.04 24.90 9.58
CA GLU A 483 -26.66 25.02 10.98
C GLU A 483 -25.14 24.93 11.18
N CYS A 484 -24.42 24.06 10.44
CA CYS A 484 -22.96 24.03 10.43
C CYS A 484 -22.38 25.38 10.01
N GLU A 485 -22.85 25.94 8.88
CA GLU A 485 -22.38 27.23 8.38
C GLU A 485 -22.68 28.38 9.38
N ARG A 486 -23.88 28.42 9.91
CA ARG A 486 -24.26 29.42 10.93
C ARG A 486 -23.32 29.36 12.14
N LYS A 487 -23.03 28.15 12.63
CA LYS A 487 -22.12 27.95 13.77
C LYS A 487 -20.68 28.24 13.42
N ILE A 488 -20.21 27.89 12.23
CA ILE A 488 -18.84 28.20 11.74
C ILE A 488 -18.65 29.72 11.73
N MET A 489 -19.64 30.48 11.18
CA MET A 489 -19.59 31.94 11.17
C MET A 489 -19.58 32.56 12.57
N ALA A 490 -20.24 31.90 13.54
CA ALA A 490 -20.31 32.37 14.93
C ALA A 490 -19.13 31.88 15.80
N SER A 491 -18.37 30.91 15.36
CA SER A 491 -17.30 30.31 16.14
C SER A 491 -15.93 30.92 15.80
N LYS A 492 -15.05 30.97 16.80
CA LYS A 492 -13.66 31.36 16.59
C LYS A 492 -12.84 30.14 16.17
N ASN A 493 -11.93 30.34 15.24
CA ASN A 493 -11.00 29.30 14.83
C ASN A 493 -9.95 29.02 15.93
N ILE A 494 -9.23 27.88 15.82
CA ILE A 494 -8.27 27.45 16.84
C ILE A 494 -7.14 28.46 17.04
N MET A 495 -6.70 29.16 16.00
CA MET A 495 -5.66 30.20 16.10
C MET A 495 -6.15 31.38 16.94
N THR A 496 -7.34 31.89 16.65
CA THR A 496 -7.98 32.97 17.42
C THR A 496 -8.16 32.58 18.88
N LEU A 497 -8.71 31.39 19.14
CA LEU A 497 -8.90 30.89 20.51
C LEU A 497 -7.57 30.74 21.26
N THR A 498 -6.51 30.26 20.60
CA THR A 498 -5.19 30.11 21.23
C THR A 498 -4.56 31.47 21.55
N LEU A 499 -4.67 32.45 20.65
CA LEU A 499 -4.18 33.81 20.87
C LEU A 499 -4.92 34.51 22.00
N GLU A 500 -6.25 34.38 22.07
CA GLU A 500 -7.07 34.98 23.13
C GLU A 500 -6.96 34.25 24.49
N ASN A 501 -6.45 33.04 24.54
CA ASN A 501 -6.21 32.26 25.76
C ASN A 501 -4.72 31.94 25.95
N LEU A 502 -3.84 32.84 25.50
CA LEU A 502 -2.41 32.65 25.51
C LEU A 502 -1.87 32.51 26.94
N LYS A 503 -1.07 31.46 27.15
CA LYS A 503 -0.42 31.10 28.43
C LYS A 503 0.97 30.57 28.18
N ASP A 504 1.80 30.51 29.23
CA ASP A 504 3.14 29.92 29.16
C ASP A 504 3.13 28.47 28.65
N SER A 505 2.06 27.72 28.93
CA SER A 505 1.92 26.31 28.53
C SER A 505 1.59 26.09 27.05
N ASN A 506 0.94 27.08 26.38
CA ASN A 506 0.45 26.91 25.01
C ASN A 506 1.08 27.83 23.96
N VAL A 507 1.94 28.77 24.35
CA VAL A 507 2.54 29.72 23.40
C VAL A 507 3.34 29.05 22.28
N LYS A 508 3.90 27.85 22.52
CA LYS A 508 4.61 27.06 21.49
C LYS A 508 3.68 26.44 20.46
N GLU A 509 2.43 26.16 20.82
CA GLU A 509 1.45 25.56 19.92
C GLU A 509 1.13 26.48 18.73
N LEU A 510 1.35 27.80 18.86
CA LEU A 510 1.15 28.76 17.77
C LEU A 510 1.94 28.40 16.51
N PHE A 511 3.14 27.82 16.64
CA PHE A 511 3.96 27.40 15.51
C PHE A 511 3.35 26.21 14.76
N ASP A 512 2.81 25.24 15.50
CA ASP A 512 2.18 24.06 14.91
C ASP A 512 0.84 24.42 14.27
N ILE A 513 0.05 25.28 14.95
CA ILE A 513 -1.22 25.76 14.41
C ILE A 513 -0.99 26.58 13.13
N ASN A 514 0.04 27.43 13.10
CA ASN A 514 0.35 28.25 11.93
C ASN A 514 0.57 27.45 10.65
N LYS A 515 1.07 26.22 10.76
CA LYS A 515 1.30 25.29 9.64
C LYS A 515 0.08 24.44 9.28
N LYS A 516 -0.97 24.42 10.10
CA LYS A 516 -2.19 23.67 9.82
C LYS A 516 -3.01 24.33 8.73
N ALA A 517 -3.75 23.50 7.99
CA ALA A 517 -4.74 23.99 7.03
C ALA A 517 -5.88 24.73 7.77
N LEU A 518 -6.45 25.72 7.11
CA LEU A 518 -7.69 26.35 7.53
C LEU A 518 -8.84 25.33 7.58
N PRO A 519 -9.92 25.60 8.28
CA PRO A 519 -11.09 24.72 8.32
C PRO A 519 -11.62 24.36 6.93
N ASP A 520 -11.60 25.30 5.99
CA ASP A 520 -12.05 25.13 4.60
C ASP A 520 -10.98 24.54 3.66
N HIS A 521 -9.80 24.24 4.18
CA HIS A 521 -8.65 23.71 3.44
C HIS A 521 -8.16 24.59 2.26
N SER A 522 -8.59 25.85 2.17
CA SER A 522 -8.18 26.75 1.10
C SER A 522 -6.70 27.16 1.20
N TYR A 523 -6.23 27.38 2.42
CA TYR A 523 -4.86 27.78 2.75
C TYR A 523 -4.44 27.22 4.11
N THR A 524 -3.15 27.39 4.48
CA THR A 524 -2.68 27.23 5.86
C THR A 524 -2.83 28.55 6.62
N TYR A 525 -2.84 28.49 7.96
CA TYR A 525 -2.91 29.70 8.78
C TYR A 525 -1.80 30.70 8.50
N GLU A 526 -0.62 30.24 8.08
CA GLU A 526 0.49 31.12 7.71
C GLU A 526 0.24 31.98 6.45
N MET A 527 -0.75 31.61 5.64
CA MET A 527 -1.05 32.23 4.35
C MET A 527 -2.19 33.26 4.41
N VAL A 528 -2.84 33.44 5.54
CA VAL A 528 -4.03 34.31 5.71
C VAL A 528 -3.89 35.21 6.94
N ALA A 529 -4.71 36.28 7.01
CA ALA A 529 -4.82 37.12 8.20
C ALA A 529 -5.35 36.29 9.39
N ILE A 530 -4.73 36.43 10.55
CA ILE A 530 -5.14 35.73 11.79
C ILE A 530 -5.54 36.66 12.93
N PHE A 531 -5.09 37.90 12.90
CA PHE A 531 -5.35 38.86 14.00
C PHE A 531 -6.66 39.64 13.80
N ASN A 532 -7.25 39.60 12.58
CA ASN A 532 -8.49 40.29 12.26
C ASN A 532 -9.70 39.84 13.08
N SER A 533 -9.70 38.61 13.60
CA SER A 533 -10.75 38.03 14.42
C SER A 533 -10.39 37.92 15.92
N VAL A 534 -9.20 38.38 16.32
CA VAL A 534 -8.68 38.29 17.69
C VAL A 534 -9.10 39.53 18.49
N ASP A 535 -9.58 39.35 19.72
CA ASP A 535 -9.72 40.44 20.68
C ASP A 535 -8.32 40.89 21.12
N ILE A 536 -7.86 42.00 20.54
CA ILE A 536 -6.52 42.53 20.76
C ILE A 536 -6.33 42.98 22.22
N SER A 537 -7.39 43.42 22.89
CA SER A 537 -7.29 43.82 24.31
C SER A 537 -7.05 42.60 25.20
N LEU A 538 -7.79 41.54 24.96
CA LEU A 538 -7.61 40.27 25.68
C LEU A 538 -6.24 39.62 25.38
N LEU A 539 -5.80 39.63 24.13
CA LEU A 539 -4.44 39.17 23.77
C LEU A 539 -3.37 39.95 24.50
N PHE A 540 -3.49 41.28 24.53
CA PHE A 540 -2.54 42.15 25.22
C PHE A 540 -2.53 41.87 26.73
N GLU A 541 -3.69 41.70 27.37
CA GLU A 541 -3.78 41.34 28.80
C GLU A 541 -3.07 40.01 29.08
N ASN A 542 -3.25 39.02 28.21
CA ASN A 542 -2.61 37.72 28.37
C ASN A 542 -1.09 37.78 28.13
N LEU A 543 -0.63 38.56 27.16
CA LEU A 543 0.81 38.83 27.00
C LEU A 543 1.42 39.44 28.28
N GLY A 544 0.69 40.32 28.96
CA GLY A 544 1.07 40.86 30.22
C GLY A 544 1.25 39.84 31.35
N LYS A 545 0.63 38.67 31.27
CA LYS A 545 0.71 37.58 32.24
C LYS A 545 1.83 36.56 31.93
N LEU A 546 2.39 36.56 30.74
CA LEU A 546 3.43 35.61 30.33
C LEU A 546 4.76 35.90 31.01
N ASN A 547 5.56 34.88 31.26
CA ASN A 547 6.96 35.03 31.64
C ASN A 547 7.82 35.50 30.45
N ASN A 548 9.04 35.95 30.73
CA ASN A 548 9.92 36.50 29.69
C ASN A 548 10.33 35.47 28.61
N ALA A 549 10.43 34.18 28.95
CA ALA A 549 10.75 33.13 27.98
C ALA A 549 9.58 32.93 27.01
N SER A 550 8.36 32.96 27.51
CA SER A 550 7.14 32.87 26.68
C SER A 550 6.92 34.12 25.83
N LEU A 551 7.23 35.31 26.34
CA LEU A 551 7.25 36.53 25.55
C LEU A 551 8.27 36.45 24.39
N GLN A 552 9.46 35.91 24.65
CA GLN A 552 10.45 35.66 23.59
C GLN A 552 9.97 34.63 22.58
N THR A 553 9.26 33.60 23.02
CA THR A 553 8.64 32.60 22.13
C THR A 553 7.58 33.24 21.24
N PHE A 554 6.69 34.07 21.80
CA PHE A 554 5.72 34.84 21.05
C PHE A 554 6.37 35.78 20.03
N ASN A 555 7.43 36.49 20.44
CA ASN A 555 8.23 37.34 19.56
C ASN A 555 8.78 36.54 18.37
N SER A 556 9.31 35.34 18.63
CA SER A 556 9.83 34.44 17.59
C SER A 556 8.72 33.97 16.64
N PHE A 557 7.53 33.70 17.17
CA PHE A 557 6.36 33.36 16.37
C PHE A 557 6.00 34.50 15.39
N ILE A 558 5.91 35.74 15.86
CA ILE A 558 5.64 36.89 14.98
C ILE A 558 6.69 37.00 13.87
N ARG A 559 7.97 36.88 14.23
CA ARG A 559 9.08 36.95 13.26
C ARG A 559 9.03 35.83 12.22
N GLU A 560 8.77 34.58 12.66
CA GLU A 560 8.70 33.43 11.74
C GLU A 560 7.49 33.54 10.80
N ARG A 561 6.33 33.86 11.36
CA ARG A 561 5.09 34.00 10.60
C ARG A 561 5.18 35.03 9.46
N TYR A 562 5.74 36.19 9.76
CA TYR A 562 5.85 37.28 8.77
C TYR A 562 7.20 37.29 8.04
N LYS A 563 7.98 36.23 8.14
CA LYS A 563 9.20 36.03 7.36
C LYS A 563 8.82 35.71 5.92
N LEU A 564 9.27 36.56 4.98
CA LEU A 564 8.96 36.42 3.56
C LEU A 564 9.41 35.08 2.98
N SER A 565 8.47 34.33 2.41
CA SER A 565 8.73 33.18 1.53
C SER A 565 8.50 33.60 0.06
N HIS A 566 9.01 32.82 -0.89
CA HIS A 566 9.07 33.13 -2.33
C HIS A 566 7.72 33.25 -3.11
N ARG A 567 6.56 33.39 -2.43
CA ARG A 567 5.23 33.49 -3.06
C ARG A 567 4.53 34.80 -2.63
N MET A 568 5.08 35.95 -3.05
CA MET A 568 4.80 37.24 -2.42
C MET A 568 3.40 37.82 -2.67
N GLU A 569 2.85 37.78 -3.89
CA GLU A 569 1.66 38.57 -4.22
C GLU A 569 0.37 38.11 -3.51
N ASN A 570 0.08 36.83 -3.54
CA ASN A 570 -1.12 36.30 -2.88
C ASN A 570 -1.03 36.37 -1.34
N TRP A 571 0.17 36.21 -0.77
CA TRP A 571 0.37 36.29 0.67
C TRP A 571 0.12 37.70 1.20
N ILE A 572 0.60 38.75 0.53
CA ILE A 572 0.37 40.15 0.92
C ILE A 572 -1.11 40.46 0.89
N SER A 573 -1.82 40.06 -0.18
CA SER A 573 -3.27 40.26 -0.29
C SER A 573 -4.04 39.58 0.84
N ASN A 574 -3.68 38.32 1.16
CA ASN A 574 -4.38 37.52 2.15
C ASN A 574 -4.08 37.95 3.62
N THR A 575 -2.94 38.62 3.87
CA THR A 575 -2.55 39.05 5.22
C THR A 575 -2.81 40.52 5.50
N ASN A 576 -3.32 41.27 4.53
CA ASN A 576 -3.55 42.72 4.63
C ASN A 576 -4.49 43.11 5.81
N ASP A 577 -5.46 42.25 6.11
CA ASP A 577 -6.40 42.46 7.22
C ASP A 577 -5.76 42.36 8.60
N ASP A 578 -4.54 41.86 8.73
CA ASP A 578 -3.77 41.86 9.97
C ASP A 578 -3.17 43.26 10.31
N ILE A 579 -3.08 44.18 9.34
CA ILE A 579 -2.42 45.49 9.53
C ILE A 579 -3.02 46.27 10.71
N LYS A 580 -4.35 46.48 10.71
CA LYS A 580 -5.03 47.26 11.77
C LYS A 580 -4.90 46.63 13.15
N PRO A 581 -5.19 45.30 13.32
CA PRO A 581 -5.00 44.63 14.63
C PRO A 581 -3.57 44.66 15.13
N LEU A 582 -2.57 44.48 14.25
CA LEU A 582 -1.16 44.55 14.63
C LEU A 582 -0.75 45.97 15.05
N GLN A 583 -1.26 47.02 14.39
CA GLN A 583 -1.05 48.42 14.78
C GLN A 583 -1.66 48.71 16.17
N GLU A 584 -2.88 48.18 16.43
CA GLU A 584 -3.53 48.33 17.74
C GLU A 584 -2.73 47.63 18.83
N LEU A 585 -2.30 46.38 18.61
CA LEU A 585 -1.49 45.62 19.55
C LEU A 585 -0.16 46.34 19.84
N LYS A 586 0.51 46.83 18.79
CA LYS A 586 1.74 47.61 18.91
C LYS A 586 1.53 48.86 19.74
N GLY A 587 0.47 49.62 19.47
CA GLY A 587 0.15 50.85 20.26
C GLY A 587 -0.05 50.58 21.76
N LYS A 588 -0.76 49.48 22.11
CA LYS A 588 -0.94 49.03 23.49
C LYS A 588 0.40 48.65 24.13
N ILE A 589 1.26 47.93 23.41
CA ILE A 589 2.60 47.52 23.89
C ILE A 589 3.51 48.75 24.07
N ASP A 590 3.54 49.69 23.11
CA ASP A 590 4.37 50.88 23.19
C ASP A 590 4.01 51.76 24.41
N SER A 591 2.70 51.87 24.69
CA SER A 591 2.23 52.57 25.90
C SER A 591 2.60 51.85 27.18
N TYR A 592 2.57 50.52 27.20
CA TYR A 592 2.92 49.68 28.33
C TYR A 592 4.42 49.73 28.66
N ILE A 593 5.27 49.73 27.65
CA ILE A 593 6.75 49.79 27.75
C ILE A 593 7.21 51.03 28.54
N LEU A 594 6.45 52.13 28.49
CA LEU A 594 6.83 53.35 29.20
C LEU A 594 6.90 53.15 30.71
N ASN A 595 6.07 52.28 31.26
CA ASN A 595 5.96 52.00 32.69
C ASN A 595 6.70 50.73 33.15
N GLU A 596 7.29 49.96 32.24
CA GLU A 596 7.98 48.69 32.52
C GLU A 596 9.47 48.90 32.78
N GLN A 597 10.09 47.94 33.48
CA GLN A 597 11.50 48.00 33.88
C GLN A 597 12.31 46.77 33.39
N LEU A 598 13.62 46.96 33.30
CA LEU A 598 14.63 45.92 33.09
C LEU A 598 14.31 44.98 31.88
N MET A 599 14.50 43.67 32.07
CA MET A 599 14.37 42.65 31.02
C MET A 599 12.94 42.51 30.47
N ARG A 600 11.92 42.84 31.28
CA ARG A 600 10.53 42.78 30.81
C ARG A 600 10.25 43.90 29.79
N LYS A 601 10.78 45.09 30.07
CA LYS A 601 10.74 46.21 29.11
C LYS A 601 11.40 45.84 27.79
N GLU A 602 12.55 45.17 27.83
CA GLU A 602 13.25 44.72 26.64
C GLU A 602 12.48 43.65 25.88
N ALA A 603 11.84 42.68 26.57
CA ALA A 603 11.02 41.67 25.94
C ALA A 603 9.85 42.28 25.13
N PHE A 604 9.11 43.21 25.70
CA PHE A 604 8.04 43.93 25.03
C PHE A 604 8.55 44.85 23.91
N ARG A 605 9.71 45.48 24.07
CA ARG A 605 10.34 46.27 23.00
C ARG A 605 10.64 45.41 21.76
N ARG A 606 11.15 44.19 21.96
CA ARG A 606 11.42 43.26 20.86
C ARG A 606 10.14 42.84 20.13
N ILE A 607 9.05 42.59 20.88
CA ILE A 607 7.76 42.31 20.29
C ILE A 607 7.26 43.51 19.46
N SER A 608 7.32 44.74 20.00
CA SER A 608 6.93 45.96 19.30
C SER A 608 7.70 46.14 17.99
N ASN A 609 9.02 45.92 18.02
CA ASN A 609 9.85 45.99 16.79
C ASN A 609 9.46 44.92 15.77
N SER A 610 9.18 43.69 16.22
CA SER A 610 8.73 42.63 15.30
C SER A 610 7.36 42.88 14.74
N LEU A 611 6.44 43.50 15.48
CA LEU A 611 5.14 43.94 14.99
C LEU A 611 5.30 45.04 13.93
N ASP A 612 6.21 45.99 14.12
CA ASP A 612 6.50 47.03 13.13
C ASP A 612 7.00 46.41 11.80
N GLY A 613 7.92 45.45 11.91
CA GLY A 613 8.37 44.68 10.72
C GLY A 613 7.26 43.88 10.06
N ALA A 614 6.38 43.24 10.84
CA ALA A 614 5.22 42.50 10.33
C ALA A 614 4.24 43.41 9.58
N ILE A 615 3.89 44.58 10.15
CA ILE A 615 3.02 45.57 9.55
C ILE A 615 3.58 46.04 8.18
N LYS A 616 4.87 46.41 8.14
CA LYS A 616 5.51 46.84 6.88
C LYS A 616 5.43 45.75 5.80
N ARG A 617 5.59 44.49 6.18
CA ARG A 617 5.53 43.38 5.23
C ARG A 617 4.11 43.10 4.73
N CYS A 618 3.11 43.17 5.60
CA CYS A 618 1.72 43.13 5.15
C CYS A 618 1.36 44.28 4.19
N GLN A 619 2.08 45.43 4.28
CA GLN A 619 1.97 46.56 3.34
C GLN A 619 2.82 46.39 2.06
N GLY A 620 3.52 45.27 1.91
CA GLY A 620 4.40 45.03 0.76
C GLY A 620 5.75 45.76 0.81
N VAL A 621 6.11 46.32 1.96
CA VAL A 621 7.40 47.04 2.14
C VAL A 621 8.47 46.03 2.56
N LEU A 622 9.50 45.85 1.71
CA LEU A 622 10.63 44.97 2.00
C LEU A 622 11.59 45.67 2.99
N GLY A 623 11.65 45.16 4.20
CA GLY A 623 12.57 45.61 5.25
C GLY A 623 13.03 44.41 6.11
N GLU A 624 14.20 44.54 6.82
CA GLU A 624 14.63 43.53 7.79
C GLU A 624 13.67 43.50 8.99
N LEU A 625 13.39 42.29 9.51
CA LEU A 625 12.60 42.04 10.75
C LEU A 625 13.47 42.17 12.00
#